data_e67d57e783a31e375a0ead1601a4317f
#
_entry.id   e67d57e783a31e375a0ead1601a4317f
#
_cell.length_a   1.000
_cell.length_b   1.000
_cell.length_c   1.000
_cell.angle_alpha   90.00
_cell.angle_beta   90.00
_cell.angle_gamma   90.00
#
_symmetry.space_group_name_H-M   'P 1'
#
loop_
_entity.id
_entity.type
_entity.pdbx_description
1 polymer ?
#
loop_
_entity_poly.entity_id
_entity_poly.type
_entity_poly.pdbx_seq_one_letter_code
_entity_poly.pdbx_strand_id
1 'polypeptide(L)'
;MLLASFWWGDTSKKTRIHWRSWDSLCVSKMDGGVGFRDLEAFNLALLAKQWWRMVHNKESLNYKVLKAKYFPFNDPSDACLGCKPSFLWRSLLKGREIVEKRALWRVGDGRSISVWKDRWLPTLP
;
A
#
# COMPACT_ATOMS: atom_id res chain seq x y z
N MET A 1 18.75 3.26 -10.41
CA MET A 1 17.90 2.32 -9.67
C MET A 1 18.60 0.98 -9.61
N LEU A 2 18.83 0.40 -8.42
CA LEU A 2 19.66 -0.80 -8.21
C LEU A 2 19.21 -2.02 -9.04
N LEU A 3 17.90 -2.17 -9.24
CA LEU A 3 17.35 -3.32 -9.99
C LEU A 3 17.63 -3.23 -11.49
N ALA A 4 17.57 -2.04 -12.08
CA ALA A 4 17.93 -1.85 -13.47
C ALA A 4 19.42 -2.16 -13.67
N SER A 5 20.29 -1.67 -12.79
CA SER A 5 21.71 -1.97 -12.82
C SER A 5 22.00 -3.46 -12.68
N PHE A 6 21.29 -4.14 -11.79
CA PHE A 6 21.40 -5.59 -11.64
C PHE A 6 20.95 -6.33 -12.91
N TRP A 7 19.83 -5.96 -13.49
CA TRP A 7 19.29 -6.59 -14.69
C TRP A 7 20.21 -6.43 -15.89
N TRP A 8 20.78 -5.24 -16.07
CA TRP A 8 21.69 -4.95 -17.17
C TRP A 8 23.13 -5.41 -16.89
N GLY A 9 23.37 -5.95 -15.69
CA GLY A 9 24.68 -6.50 -15.30
C GLY A 9 25.74 -5.44 -15.06
N ASP A 10 25.35 -4.28 -14.53
CA ASP A 10 26.29 -3.27 -14.08
C ASP A 10 27.11 -3.81 -12.90
N THR A 11 28.38 -3.52 -12.92
CA THR A 11 29.30 -3.78 -11.81
C THR A 11 29.95 -2.49 -11.34
N SER A 12 30.51 -2.50 -10.13
CA SER A 12 31.22 -1.33 -9.58
C SER A 12 32.35 -0.78 -10.47
N LYS A 13 32.85 -1.61 -11.39
CA LYS A 13 33.96 -1.26 -12.31
C LYS A 13 33.50 -1.02 -13.76
N LYS A 14 32.27 -1.39 -14.12
CA LYS A 14 31.82 -1.33 -15.51
C LYS A 14 30.30 -1.12 -15.58
N THR A 15 29.90 0.02 -16.12
CA THR A 15 28.52 0.35 -16.45
C THR A 15 28.20 -0.19 -17.83
N ARG A 16 27.03 -0.82 -18.01
CA ARG A 16 26.56 -1.33 -19.28
C ARG A 16 25.49 -0.43 -19.88
N ILE A 17 25.25 -0.59 -21.17
CA ILE A 17 24.18 0.16 -21.86
C ILE A 17 22.83 -0.43 -21.45
N HIS A 18 21.96 0.44 -20.93
CA HIS A 18 20.58 0.11 -20.65
C HIS A 18 19.73 0.35 -21.92
N TRP A 19 19.43 -0.68 -22.64
CA TRP A 19 18.70 -0.62 -23.92
C TRP A 19 17.26 -0.11 -23.79
N ARG A 20 16.64 -0.29 -22.62
CA ARG A 20 15.29 0.18 -22.31
C ARG A 20 15.20 0.71 -20.88
N SER A 21 14.33 1.67 -20.66
CA SER A 21 14.04 2.15 -19.31
C SER A 21 13.38 1.05 -18.46
N TRP A 22 13.54 1.10 -17.15
CA TRP A 22 12.91 0.14 -16.24
C TRP A 22 11.39 0.15 -16.38
N ASP A 23 10.80 1.34 -16.51
CA ASP A 23 9.36 1.51 -16.66
C ASP A 23 8.83 0.83 -17.91
N SER A 24 9.57 0.89 -19.02
CA SER A 24 9.18 0.19 -20.25
C SER A 24 9.28 -1.33 -20.12
N LEU A 25 10.13 -1.85 -19.24
CA LEU A 25 10.20 -3.29 -18.94
C LEU A 25 9.03 -3.75 -18.06
N CYS A 26 8.47 -2.84 -17.25
CA CYS A 26 7.31 -3.12 -16.39
C CYS A 26 5.98 -3.18 -17.18
N VAL A 27 5.94 -2.67 -18.39
CA VAL A 27 4.76 -2.75 -19.26
C VAL A 27 4.41 -4.22 -19.56
N SER A 28 3.12 -4.50 -19.73
CA SER A 28 2.61 -5.84 -20.07
C SER A 28 3.27 -6.39 -21.31
N LYS A 29 3.43 -7.71 -21.38
CA LYS A 29 3.93 -8.40 -22.58
C LYS A 29 3.05 -8.15 -23.80
N MET A 30 1.75 -7.98 -23.61
CA MET A 30 0.79 -7.68 -24.67
C MET A 30 1.03 -6.29 -25.29
N ASP A 31 1.60 -5.37 -24.50
CA ASP A 31 1.90 -3.99 -24.90
C ASP A 31 3.38 -3.79 -25.21
N GLY A 32 4.11 -4.87 -25.47
CA GLY A 32 5.52 -4.85 -25.88
C GLY A 32 6.54 -4.69 -24.75
N GLY A 33 6.12 -4.82 -23.50
CA GLY A 33 7.02 -4.90 -22.34
C GLY A 33 7.46 -6.33 -22.02
N VAL A 34 8.18 -6.51 -20.93
CA VAL A 34 8.60 -7.81 -20.39
C VAL A 34 7.65 -8.28 -19.28
N GLY A 35 6.83 -7.40 -18.76
CA GLY A 35 5.89 -7.67 -17.68
C GLY A 35 6.56 -7.75 -16.32
N PHE A 36 7.64 -7.02 -16.09
CA PHE A 36 8.23 -6.89 -14.78
C PHE A 36 7.26 -6.16 -13.85
N ARG A 37 7.30 -6.51 -12.57
CA ARG A 37 6.48 -5.83 -11.58
C ARG A 37 7.05 -4.45 -11.29
N ASP A 38 6.16 -3.47 -11.32
CA ASP A 38 6.43 -2.18 -10.68
C ASP A 38 6.54 -2.42 -9.17
N LEU A 39 7.74 -2.33 -8.64
CA LEU A 39 8.02 -2.62 -7.24
C LEU A 39 7.48 -1.55 -6.30
N GLU A 40 7.33 -0.32 -6.76
CA GLU A 40 6.75 0.75 -5.97
C GLU A 40 5.25 0.49 -5.76
N ALA A 41 4.53 0.23 -6.83
CA ALA A 41 3.12 -0.14 -6.77
C ALA A 41 2.91 -1.45 -5.98
N PHE A 42 3.79 -2.43 -6.16
CA PHE A 42 3.73 -3.69 -5.41
C PHE A 42 3.96 -3.50 -3.91
N ASN A 43 4.95 -2.69 -3.53
CA ASN A 43 5.21 -2.36 -2.12
C ASN A 43 4.02 -1.62 -1.48
N LEU A 44 3.44 -0.67 -2.19
CA LEU A 44 2.24 0.02 -1.71
C LEU A 44 1.06 -0.94 -1.53
N ALA A 45 0.87 -1.89 -2.43
CA ALA A 45 -0.17 -2.92 -2.29
C ALA A 45 0.07 -3.83 -1.07
N LEU A 46 1.33 -4.18 -0.78
CA LEU A 46 1.68 -4.93 0.43
C LEU A 46 1.41 -4.12 1.71
N LEU A 47 1.71 -2.83 1.73
CA LEU A 47 1.41 -1.95 2.86
C LEU A 47 -0.11 -1.81 3.07
N ALA A 48 -0.87 -1.66 2.00
CA ALA A 48 -2.33 -1.64 2.04
C ALA A 48 -2.90 -2.95 2.60
N LYS A 49 -2.36 -4.10 2.20
CA LYS A 49 -2.71 -5.41 2.76
C LYS A 49 -2.41 -5.51 4.26
N GLN A 50 -1.26 -5.00 4.71
CA GLN A 50 -0.91 -5.01 6.14
C GLN A 50 -1.83 -4.09 6.95
N TRP A 51 -2.16 -2.92 6.41
CA TRP A 51 -3.16 -2.03 7.00
C TRP A 51 -4.52 -2.72 7.14
N TRP A 52 -5.01 -3.33 6.06
CA TRP A 52 -6.26 -4.10 6.05
C TRP A 52 -6.30 -5.19 7.12
N ARG A 53 -5.23 -6.00 7.20
CA ARG A 53 -5.12 -7.06 8.22
C ARG A 53 -5.13 -6.50 9.64
N MET A 54 -4.44 -5.38 9.87
CA MET A 54 -4.39 -4.74 11.18
C MET A 54 -5.78 -4.27 11.62
N VAL A 55 -6.54 -3.64 10.74
CA VAL A 55 -7.89 -3.13 11.07
C VAL A 55 -8.86 -4.25 11.35
N HIS A 56 -8.78 -5.36 10.62
CA HIS A 56 -9.71 -6.49 10.77
C HIS A 56 -9.32 -7.45 11.90
N ASN A 57 -8.05 -7.50 12.29
CA ASN A 57 -7.59 -8.39 13.36
C ASN A 57 -7.14 -7.59 14.59
N LYS A 58 -8.11 -7.12 15.36
CA LYS A 58 -7.89 -6.32 16.57
C LYS A 58 -7.17 -7.08 17.69
N GLU A 59 -7.20 -8.42 17.65
CA GLU A 59 -6.50 -9.27 18.61
C GLU A 59 -5.01 -9.44 18.30
N SER A 60 -4.56 -9.06 17.13
CA SER A 60 -3.16 -9.17 16.74
C SER A 60 -2.24 -8.32 17.61
N LEU A 61 -1.03 -8.83 17.89
CA LEU A 61 -0.02 -8.09 18.63
C LEU A 61 0.31 -6.75 17.97
N ASN A 62 0.39 -6.74 16.65
CA ASN A 62 0.65 -5.52 15.88
C ASN A 62 -0.41 -4.45 16.13
N TYR A 63 -1.70 -4.82 16.12
CA TYR A 63 -2.77 -3.89 16.43
C TYR A 63 -2.64 -3.34 17.85
N LYS A 64 -2.45 -4.22 18.84
CA LYS A 64 -2.35 -3.82 20.27
C LYS A 64 -1.19 -2.84 20.52
N VAL A 65 -0.01 -3.12 19.94
CA VAL A 65 1.18 -2.26 20.06
C VAL A 65 0.98 -0.91 19.38
N LEU A 66 0.46 -0.90 18.15
CA LEU A 66 0.24 0.33 17.41
C LEU A 66 -0.88 1.18 18.03
N LYS A 67 -1.95 0.53 18.53
CA LYS A 67 -3.02 1.20 19.25
C LYS A 67 -2.50 1.92 20.48
N ALA A 68 -1.76 1.25 21.33
CA ALA A 68 -1.23 1.83 22.56
C ALA A 68 -0.34 3.07 22.29
N LYS A 69 0.35 3.11 21.14
CA LYS A 69 1.30 4.19 20.82
C LYS A 69 0.68 5.32 20.00
N TYR A 70 -0.16 5.03 19.02
CA TYR A 70 -0.56 6.01 18.00
C TYR A 70 -2.04 6.39 18.02
N PHE A 71 -2.92 5.52 18.51
CA PHE A 71 -4.36 5.77 18.55
C PHE A 71 -5.05 5.13 19.78
N PRO A 72 -4.63 5.45 21.01
CA PRO A 72 -5.14 4.79 22.23
C PRO A 72 -6.64 4.95 22.40
N PHE A 73 -7.21 6.07 21.97
CA PHE A 73 -8.61 6.44 22.16
C PHE A 73 -9.43 6.49 20.86
N ASN A 74 -8.76 6.46 19.70
CA ASN A 74 -9.41 6.65 18.42
C ASN A 74 -9.43 5.33 17.62
N ASP A 75 -10.17 5.33 16.52
CA ASP A 75 -10.07 4.27 15.53
C ASP A 75 -8.81 4.42 14.66
N PRO A 76 -8.29 3.33 14.09
CA PRO A 76 -7.13 3.38 13.21
C PRO A 76 -7.29 4.34 12.02
N SER A 77 -8.52 4.46 11.51
CA SER A 77 -8.83 5.33 10.36
C SER A 77 -8.67 6.82 10.69
N ASP A 78 -8.91 7.21 11.94
CA ASP A 78 -8.78 8.59 12.40
C ASP A 78 -7.39 8.90 12.99
N ALA A 79 -6.50 7.91 12.99
CA ALA A 79 -5.18 8.04 13.58
C ALA A 79 -4.29 9.01 12.81
N CYS A 80 -3.69 9.96 13.53
CA CYS A 80 -2.74 10.92 12.99
C CYS A 80 -1.32 10.38 12.96
N LEU A 81 -0.45 11.05 12.20
CA LEU A 81 0.97 10.69 12.12
C LEU A 81 1.67 10.77 13.48
N GLY A 82 1.28 11.74 14.33
CA GLY A 82 1.92 11.99 15.63
C GLY A 82 3.28 12.70 15.54
N CYS A 83 3.82 13.09 16.70
CA CYS A 83 5.05 13.89 16.77
C CYS A 83 6.33 13.09 16.47
N LYS A 84 6.37 11.80 16.78
CA LYS A 84 7.55 10.93 16.58
C LYS A 84 7.11 9.60 15.94
N PRO A 85 6.68 9.62 14.68
CA PRO A 85 6.23 8.41 14.00
C PRO A 85 7.41 7.52 13.66
N SER A 86 7.27 6.21 13.90
CA SER A 86 8.22 5.22 13.39
C SER A 86 8.12 5.10 11.87
N PHE A 87 9.18 4.59 11.25
CA PHE A 87 9.18 4.31 9.82
C PHE A 87 8.01 3.38 9.43
N LEU A 88 7.77 2.33 10.22
CA LEU A 88 6.66 1.41 10.03
C LEU A 88 5.31 2.14 10.02
N TRP A 89 5.07 3.03 11.00
CA TRP A 89 3.81 3.76 11.09
C TRP A 89 3.56 4.67 9.88
N ARG A 90 4.59 5.42 9.46
CA ARG A 90 4.51 6.23 8.22
C ARG A 90 4.17 5.39 6.99
N SER A 91 4.79 4.22 6.88
CA SER A 91 4.56 3.31 5.75
C SER A 91 3.15 2.74 5.76
N LEU A 92 2.63 2.36 6.94
CA LEU A 92 1.26 1.87 7.09
C LEU A 92 0.22 2.94 6.75
N LEU A 93 0.45 4.19 7.10
CA LEU A 93 -0.46 5.29 6.74
C LEU A 93 -0.54 5.51 5.21
N LYS A 94 0.55 5.31 4.48
CA LYS A 94 0.49 5.29 2.99
C LYS A 94 -0.39 4.13 2.49
N GLY A 95 -0.32 2.97 3.13
CA GLY A 95 -1.21 1.84 2.84
C GLY A 95 -2.68 2.15 3.14
N ARG A 96 -2.96 2.89 4.23
CA ARG A 96 -4.30 3.37 4.59
C ARG A 96 -4.94 4.18 3.45
N GLU A 97 -4.23 5.14 2.91
CA GLU A 97 -4.73 6.01 1.83
C GLU A 97 -5.24 5.20 0.63
N ILE A 98 -4.56 4.11 0.30
CA ILE A 98 -4.97 3.24 -0.82
C ILE A 98 -6.25 2.49 -0.45
N VAL A 99 -6.31 1.94 0.77
CA VAL A 99 -7.49 1.21 1.24
C VAL A 99 -8.70 2.15 1.28
N GLU A 100 -8.58 3.34 1.86
CA GLU A 100 -9.67 4.31 1.94
C GLU A 100 -10.16 4.76 0.56
N LYS A 101 -9.28 4.91 -0.42
CA LYS A 101 -9.64 5.27 -1.79
C LYS A 101 -10.30 4.14 -2.58
N ARG A 102 -10.00 2.88 -2.27
CA ARG A 102 -10.39 1.72 -3.09
C ARG A 102 -11.33 0.75 -2.40
N ALA A 103 -11.35 0.73 -1.06
CA ALA A 103 -12.24 -0.15 -0.33
C ALA A 103 -13.71 0.31 -0.48
N LEU A 104 -14.57 -0.66 -0.71
CA LEU A 104 -16.02 -0.47 -0.75
C LEU A 104 -16.64 -1.43 0.26
N TRP A 105 -17.63 -0.94 1.01
CA TRP A 105 -18.41 -1.78 1.89
C TRP A 105 -19.36 -2.65 1.06
N ARG A 106 -19.33 -3.94 1.33
CA ARG A 106 -20.37 -4.84 0.83
C ARG A 106 -21.51 -4.85 1.84
N VAL A 107 -22.63 -4.30 1.46
CA VAL A 107 -23.82 -4.23 2.31
C VAL A 107 -24.39 -5.64 2.49
N GLY A 108 -24.48 -6.09 3.74
CA GLY A 108 -25.21 -7.30 4.11
C GLY A 108 -26.64 -6.95 4.56
N ASP A 109 -26.88 -6.97 5.86
CA ASP A 109 -28.18 -6.63 6.49
C ASP A 109 -28.38 -5.11 6.69
N GLY A 110 -27.37 -4.30 6.40
CA GLY A 110 -27.42 -2.84 6.51
C GLY A 110 -27.31 -2.27 7.92
N ARG A 111 -27.29 -3.12 8.98
CA ARG A 111 -27.32 -2.65 10.37
C ARG A 111 -26.05 -1.94 10.83
N SER A 112 -24.91 -2.28 10.24
CA SER A 112 -23.59 -1.76 10.61
C SER A 112 -23.05 -0.71 9.65
N ILE A 113 -23.82 -0.29 8.66
CA ILE A 113 -23.38 0.65 7.63
C ILE A 113 -24.01 2.03 7.83
N SER A 114 -23.20 3.07 7.73
CA SER A 114 -23.65 4.45 7.73
C SER A 114 -23.76 4.94 6.28
N VAL A 115 -25.00 5.24 5.84
CA VAL A 115 -25.30 5.66 4.46
C VAL A 115 -24.46 6.85 4.01
N TRP A 116 -24.16 7.80 4.91
CA TRP A 116 -23.46 9.03 4.61
C TRP A 116 -21.97 9.01 4.91
N LYS A 117 -21.51 8.11 5.79
CA LYS A 117 -20.09 8.02 6.17
C LYS A 117 -19.35 6.93 5.41
N ASP A 118 -19.99 5.81 5.19
CA ASP A 118 -19.34 4.64 4.63
C ASP A 118 -19.44 4.63 3.10
N ARG A 119 -18.37 4.25 2.47
CA ARG A 119 -18.31 4.16 1.01
C ARG A 119 -18.83 2.80 0.56
N TRP A 120 -20.08 2.75 0.17
CA TRP A 120 -20.77 1.54 -0.28
C TRP A 120 -21.21 1.59 -1.74
N LEU A 121 -21.22 2.77 -2.34
CA LEU A 121 -21.44 2.94 -3.77
C LEU A 121 -20.11 3.04 -4.51
N PRO A 122 -19.90 2.31 -5.61
CA PRO A 122 -18.78 2.54 -6.49
C PRO A 122 -18.92 3.94 -7.09
N THR A 123 -17.92 4.79 -6.90
CA THR A 123 -17.81 6.01 -7.72
C THR A 123 -17.57 5.55 -9.15
N LEU A 124 -18.50 5.84 -10.02
CA LEU A 124 -18.29 5.72 -11.46
C LEU A 124 -17.05 6.54 -11.84
N PRO A 125 -16.21 6.04 -12.75
CA PRO A 125 -15.01 6.74 -13.23
C PRO A 125 -15.34 8.06 -13.90
#